data_44d8aa7ba36ab2712f877c2a9b676778
#
_entry.id   44d8aa7ba36ab2712f877c2a9b676778
#
_cell.length_a   1.000
_cell.length_b   1.000
_cell.length_c   1.000
_cell.angle_alpha   90.00
_cell.angle_beta   90.00
_cell.angle_gamma   90.00
#
_symmetry.space_group_name_H-M   'P 1'
#
loop_
_entity.id
_entity.type
_entity.pdbx_description
1 polymer ?
#
loop_
_entity_poly.entity_id
_entity_poly.type
_entity_poly.pdbx_seq_one_letter_code
_entity_poly.pdbx_strand_id
1 'polypeptide(L)'
;RTHKMTQTKVEAPFVANNAHFKNLIINGDFKNWQRATAATAFSNGNYTTADRWKNLISTDGVLKSERYSMSLADQATTGQGYAYKITVTTADTSIGASQYALIHQPIEAQNLQHLKYGTSSAETLTLSFWAKATTQESTASDAKFSVTLNKPDSTAYFLTKEYSFDAHDTWKKFEITFSPTEGSTTLITNSAGAITNDTGVGLHLYFAFGNGSNFTGAANTWTSDGDYASTNQHNLLANTSNNWYITGVQLEVGDQATDFEHLPHDVQLQRCQRYYQKLSGAY
;
A
#
# COMPACT_ATOMS: atom_id res chain seq x y z
N ARG A 1 15.05 -61.84 -1.04
CA ARG A 1 13.91 -60.91 -1.15
C ARG A 1 14.46 -59.51 -0.99
N THR A 2 14.64 -58.78 -2.12
CA THR A 2 15.04 -57.40 -2.15
C THR A 2 13.83 -56.52 -1.89
N HIS A 3 13.82 -55.75 -0.79
CA HIS A 3 12.83 -54.73 -0.51
C HIS A 3 13.17 -53.51 -1.39
N LYS A 4 12.32 -53.23 -2.37
CA LYS A 4 12.31 -51.98 -3.11
C LYS A 4 11.65 -50.92 -2.21
N MET A 5 12.41 -49.93 -1.70
CA MET A 5 11.84 -48.75 -1.11
C MET A 5 11.18 -47.92 -2.20
N THR A 6 9.86 -47.77 -2.11
CA THR A 6 9.12 -46.86 -2.95
C THR A 6 9.37 -45.45 -2.44
N GLN A 7 10.11 -44.63 -3.17
CA GLN A 7 10.19 -43.19 -2.87
C GLN A 7 8.79 -42.58 -3.11
N THR A 8 8.18 -42.13 -2.08
CA THR A 8 6.96 -41.28 -2.19
C THR A 8 7.38 -39.95 -2.78
N LYS A 9 6.98 -39.72 -4.03
CA LYS A 9 7.19 -38.43 -4.70
C LYS A 9 6.35 -37.40 -3.95
N VAL A 10 6.99 -36.52 -3.19
CA VAL A 10 6.32 -35.35 -2.61
C VAL A 10 6.00 -34.44 -3.78
N GLU A 11 4.71 -34.25 -4.04
CA GLU A 11 4.26 -33.39 -5.12
C GLU A 11 4.60 -31.93 -4.83
N ALA A 12 4.97 -31.24 -5.88
CA ALA A 12 5.60 -29.91 -5.93
C ALA A 12 4.80 -28.68 -5.39
N PRO A 13 3.57 -28.74 -4.88
CA PRO A 13 2.93 -27.53 -4.32
C PRO A 13 3.59 -27.04 -3.02
N PHE A 14 4.40 -27.88 -2.35
CA PHE A 14 4.99 -27.52 -1.05
C PHE A 14 6.31 -26.73 -1.13
N VAL A 15 6.90 -26.61 -2.32
CA VAL A 15 8.21 -25.96 -2.52
C VAL A 15 8.12 -24.56 -3.14
N ALA A 16 6.97 -24.18 -3.68
CA ALA A 16 6.85 -22.97 -4.49
C ALA A 16 6.73 -21.65 -3.68
N ASN A 17 6.53 -21.68 -2.35
CA ASN A 17 6.22 -20.46 -1.56
C ASN A 17 7.25 -20.09 -0.49
N ASN A 18 8.48 -20.59 -0.54
CA ASN A 18 9.54 -20.16 0.37
C ASN A 18 10.48 -19.11 -0.25
N ALA A 19 9.95 -18.18 -1.06
CA ALA A 19 10.71 -17.01 -1.43
C ALA A 19 10.81 -16.10 -0.20
N HIS A 20 11.96 -16.09 0.46
CA HIS A 20 12.29 -15.09 1.47
C HIS A 20 12.27 -13.71 0.80
N PHE A 21 11.69 -12.71 1.48
CA PHE A 21 11.54 -11.34 0.98
C PHE A 21 10.59 -11.19 -0.22
N LYS A 22 9.48 -11.93 -0.23
CA LYS A 22 8.44 -11.81 -1.25
C LYS A 22 7.68 -10.47 -1.18
N ASN A 23 7.59 -9.87 0.02
CA ASN A 23 6.92 -8.60 0.21
C ASN A 23 7.77 -7.44 -0.33
N LEU A 24 7.30 -6.79 -1.37
CA LEU A 24 7.92 -5.58 -1.95
C LEU A 24 7.80 -4.35 -1.03
N ILE A 25 6.83 -4.37 -0.10
CA ILE A 25 6.62 -3.30 0.87
C ILE A 25 7.56 -3.50 2.06
N ILE A 26 8.21 -2.42 2.49
CA ILE A 26 9.04 -2.39 3.70
C ILE A 26 8.24 -1.76 4.82
N ASN A 27 8.25 -2.37 6.02
CA ASN A 27 7.50 -1.88 7.18
C ASN A 27 5.97 -1.89 6.94
N GLY A 28 5.46 -2.94 6.30
CA GLY A 28 4.03 -3.11 6.06
C GLY A 28 3.22 -3.44 7.32
N ASP A 29 3.88 -3.90 8.39
CA ASP A 29 3.31 -4.15 9.71
C ASP A 29 3.47 -2.95 10.69
N PHE A 30 4.03 -1.86 10.20
CA PHE A 30 4.19 -0.58 10.93
C PHE A 30 4.90 -0.71 12.29
N LYS A 31 5.88 -1.59 12.40
CA LYS A 31 6.70 -1.72 13.63
C LYS A 31 7.74 -0.61 13.79
N ASN A 32 8.28 -0.08 12.69
CA ASN A 32 9.40 0.84 12.70
C ASN A 32 8.96 2.30 12.53
N TRP A 33 9.29 3.14 13.53
CA TRP A 33 8.91 4.55 13.63
C TRP A 33 10.09 5.36 14.17
N GLN A 34 11.19 5.45 13.43
CA GLN A 34 12.42 6.10 13.90
C GLN A 34 12.30 7.62 14.02
N ARG A 35 11.41 8.27 13.22
CA ARG A 35 11.24 9.72 13.23
C ARG A 35 10.36 10.20 14.38
N ALA A 36 9.10 9.79 14.36
CA ALA A 36 8.11 10.11 15.37
C ALA A 36 6.99 9.07 15.37
N THR A 37 6.35 8.85 16.53
CA THR A 37 5.20 7.95 16.63
C THR A 37 3.86 8.63 16.37
N ALA A 38 3.86 9.96 16.22
CA ALA A 38 2.70 10.75 15.80
C ALA A 38 3.16 12.07 15.16
N ALA A 39 2.38 12.58 14.21
CA ALA A 39 2.53 13.90 13.63
C ALA A 39 1.15 14.46 13.22
N THR A 40 0.97 15.77 13.40
CA THR A 40 -0.22 16.52 12.96
C THR A 40 0.22 17.59 11.97
N ALA A 41 -0.63 17.91 11.01
CA ALA A 41 -0.36 18.93 9.99
C ALA A 41 0.95 18.68 9.25
N PHE A 42 1.13 17.46 8.74
CA PHE A 42 2.34 17.15 7.97
C PHE A 42 2.36 17.91 6.66
N SER A 43 3.54 18.44 6.33
CA SER A 43 3.76 19.09 5.05
C SER A 43 3.81 18.06 3.91
N ASN A 44 3.43 18.51 2.73
CA ASN A 44 3.41 17.73 1.51
C ASN A 44 4.77 17.09 1.21
N GLY A 45 4.74 15.84 0.82
CA GLY A 45 5.90 15.11 0.31
C GLY A 45 6.92 14.65 1.36
N ASN A 46 6.58 14.59 2.65
CA ASN A 46 7.51 14.27 3.73
C ASN A 46 7.29 12.90 4.38
N TYR A 47 8.40 12.33 4.86
CA TYR A 47 8.42 11.20 5.78
C TYR A 47 8.38 11.76 7.21
N THR A 48 7.25 11.71 7.87
CA THR A 48 7.07 12.32 9.19
C THR A 48 7.01 11.32 10.33
N THR A 49 6.50 10.12 10.07
CA THR A 49 6.19 9.12 11.10
C THR A 49 6.74 7.74 10.76
N ALA A 50 5.90 6.81 10.33
CA ALA A 50 6.30 5.44 10.02
C ALA A 50 7.41 5.41 8.96
N ASP A 51 8.44 4.60 9.20
CA ASP A 51 9.53 4.46 8.26
C ASP A 51 9.04 3.91 6.93
N ARG A 52 9.57 4.45 5.82
CA ARG A 52 9.24 4.14 4.42
C ARG A 52 7.90 4.69 3.94
N TRP A 53 6.99 5.11 4.83
CA TRP A 53 5.70 5.68 4.45
C TRP A 53 5.76 7.21 4.39
N LYS A 54 5.33 7.75 3.26
CA LYS A 54 5.40 9.17 2.92
C LYS A 54 4.00 9.74 2.80
N ASN A 55 3.82 10.97 3.27
CA ASN A 55 2.57 11.70 3.14
C ASN A 55 2.60 12.62 1.91
N LEU A 56 1.53 12.63 1.14
CA LEU A 56 1.26 13.61 0.09
C LEU A 56 -0.08 14.27 0.41
N ILE A 57 -0.01 15.50 0.94
CA ILE A 57 -1.19 16.21 1.44
C ILE A 57 -1.10 17.68 1.05
N SER A 58 -2.12 18.12 0.31
CA SER A 58 -2.32 19.49 -0.11
C SER A 58 -3.83 19.76 -0.11
N THR A 59 -4.40 20.02 1.08
CA THR A 59 -5.83 20.30 1.30
C THR A 59 -5.99 21.40 2.35
N ASP A 60 -7.19 21.95 2.50
CA ASP A 60 -7.52 22.87 3.58
C ASP A 60 -7.77 22.12 4.91
N GLY A 61 -7.99 20.80 4.84
CA GLY A 61 -8.11 19.93 5.98
C GLY A 61 -6.78 19.57 6.64
N VAL A 62 -6.83 19.09 7.87
CA VAL A 62 -5.65 18.65 8.61
C VAL A 62 -5.84 17.22 9.07
N LEU A 63 -4.84 16.39 8.74
CA LEU A 63 -4.75 15.01 9.19
C LEU A 63 -3.68 14.85 10.27
N LYS A 64 -3.94 13.94 11.20
CA LYS A 64 -2.96 13.40 12.15
C LYS A 64 -2.65 11.97 11.76
N SER A 65 -1.37 11.61 11.69
CA SER A 65 -0.92 10.22 11.63
C SER A 65 -0.34 9.80 12.97
N GLU A 66 -0.62 8.57 13.40
CA GLU A 66 -0.08 8.02 14.63
C GLU A 66 0.08 6.50 14.56
N ARG A 67 1.02 5.99 15.37
CA ARG A 67 1.16 4.56 15.61
C ARG A 67 0.04 4.10 16.54
N TYR A 68 -0.80 3.22 16.06
CA TYR A 68 -1.82 2.56 16.86
C TYR A 68 -1.27 1.23 17.39
N SER A 69 -1.24 1.08 18.72
CA SER A 69 -0.93 -0.21 19.36
C SER A 69 -2.17 -1.08 19.35
N MET A 70 -2.07 -2.26 18.76
CA MET A 70 -3.19 -3.19 18.62
C MET A 70 -3.58 -3.77 19.97
N SER A 71 -4.89 -3.83 20.25
CA SER A 71 -5.43 -4.60 21.35
C SER A 71 -5.19 -6.12 21.14
N LEU A 72 -5.32 -6.93 22.17
CA LEU A 72 -5.22 -8.40 22.02
C LEU A 72 -6.27 -8.95 21.05
N ALA A 73 -7.46 -8.37 21.01
CA ALA A 73 -8.51 -8.76 20.07
C ALA A 73 -8.14 -8.39 18.63
N ASP A 74 -7.59 -7.19 18.41
CA ASP A 74 -7.10 -6.76 17.08
C ASP A 74 -5.94 -7.65 16.62
N GLN A 75 -5.01 -7.99 17.52
CA GLN A 75 -3.89 -8.90 17.22
C GLN A 75 -4.37 -10.30 16.86
N ALA A 76 -5.36 -10.83 17.58
CA ALA A 76 -5.96 -12.12 17.27
C ALA A 76 -6.63 -12.15 15.89
N THR A 77 -7.18 -11.02 15.45
CA THR A 77 -7.82 -10.87 14.14
C THR A 77 -6.81 -10.70 13.01
N THR A 78 -5.81 -9.83 13.20
CA THR A 78 -4.95 -9.36 12.12
C THR A 78 -3.57 -10.01 12.10
N GLY A 79 -3.14 -10.62 13.20
CA GLY A 79 -1.78 -11.13 13.39
C GLY A 79 -0.72 -10.02 13.56
N GLN A 80 -1.12 -8.75 13.75
CA GLN A 80 -0.21 -7.60 13.75
C GLN A 80 -0.20 -6.90 15.11
N GLY A 81 0.97 -6.35 15.52
CA GLY A 81 1.11 -5.64 16.79
C GLY A 81 0.85 -4.13 16.70
N TYR A 82 0.98 -3.56 15.50
CA TYR A 82 0.81 -2.12 15.27
C TYR A 82 0.05 -1.87 13.96
N ALA A 83 -0.57 -0.68 13.90
CA ALA A 83 -1.16 -0.14 12.68
C ALA A 83 -0.79 1.33 12.48
N TYR A 84 -0.87 1.80 11.25
CA TYR A 84 -0.85 3.21 10.91
C TYR A 84 -2.29 3.73 11.02
N LYS A 85 -2.48 4.81 11.78
CA LYS A 85 -3.79 5.44 11.96
C LYS A 85 -3.75 6.84 11.39
N ILE A 86 -4.78 7.20 10.63
CA ILE A 86 -5.10 8.55 10.19
C ILE A 86 -6.35 9.01 10.92
N THR A 87 -6.32 10.23 11.44
CA THR A 87 -7.46 10.91 12.06
C THR A 87 -7.59 12.29 11.44
N VAL A 88 -8.81 12.70 11.12
CA VAL A 88 -9.11 14.06 10.66
C VAL A 88 -9.18 15.00 11.87
N THR A 89 -8.34 16.03 11.91
CA THR A 89 -8.30 17.01 13.00
C THR A 89 -8.90 18.35 12.60
N THR A 90 -8.87 18.67 11.30
CA THR A 90 -9.62 19.78 10.69
C THR A 90 -10.30 19.26 9.46
N ALA A 91 -11.61 19.45 9.36
CA ALA A 91 -12.37 18.96 8.22
C ALA A 91 -12.15 19.82 6.97
N ASP A 92 -12.18 19.18 5.80
CA ASP A 92 -12.30 19.79 4.49
C ASP A 92 -13.47 19.10 3.77
N THR A 93 -14.62 19.77 3.78
CA THR A 93 -15.87 19.21 3.22
C THR A 93 -15.95 19.33 1.70
N SER A 94 -15.02 20.08 1.07
CA SER A 94 -15.05 20.37 -0.36
C SER A 94 -13.64 20.39 -0.93
N ILE A 95 -13.13 19.20 -1.25
CA ILE A 95 -11.79 19.06 -1.84
C ILE A 95 -11.73 19.79 -3.19
N GLY A 96 -10.85 20.78 -3.30
CA GLY A 96 -10.64 21.54 -4.52
C GLY A 96 -10.00 20.69 -5.63
N ALA A 97 -10.22 21.05 -6.89
CA ALA A 97 -9.81 20.24 -8.04
C ALA A 97 -8.32 19.84 -8.04
N SER A 98 -7.43 20.69 -7.53
CA SER A 98 -5.98 20.45 -7.45
C SER A 98 -5.49 20.02 -6.07
N GLN A 99 -6.41 19.69 -5.15
CA GLN A 99 -6.09 19.21 -3.81
C GLN A 99 -6.02 17.69 -3.76
N TYR A 100 -5.24 17.16 -2.83
CA TYR A 100 -5.09 15.73 -2.61
C TYR A 100 -4.64 15.41 -1.19
N ALA A 101 -5.04 14.25 -0.70
CA ALA A 101 -4.59 13.67 0.57
C ALA A 101 -4.42 12.17 0.42
N LEU A 102 -3.19 11.68 0.60
CA LEU A 102 -2.86 10.27 0.51
C LEU A 102 -1.57 9.94 1.27
N ILE A 103 -1.36 8.66 1.55
CA ILE A 103 -0.06 8.11 1.95
C ILE A 103 0.46 7.17 0.86
N HIS A 104 1.76 7.03 0.78
CA HIS A 104 2.36 6.10 -0.18
C HIS A 104 3.69 5.53 0.26
N GLN A 105 4.07 4.43 -0.37
CA GLN A 105 5.41 3.91 -0.31
C GLN A 105 6.02 3.83 -1.71
N PRO A 106 7.19 4.47 -1.95
CA PRO A 106 7.98 4.25 -3.17
C PRO A 106 8.78 2.96 -3.05
N ILE A 107 8.89 2.23 -4.18
CA ILE A 107 9.65 0.99 -4.31
C ILE A 107 10.72 1.20 -5.37
N GLU A 108 11.98 0.89 -5.03
CA GLU A 108 13.12 1.08 -5.93
C GLU A 108 13.01 0.20 -7.19
N ALA A 109 13.31 0.78 -8.34
CA ALA A 109 13.22 0.14 -9.64
C ALA A 109 14.13 -1.10 -9.76
N GLN A 110 15.34 -1.06 -9.21
CA GLN A 110 16.26 -2.20 -9.21
C GLN A 110 15.70 -3.47 -8.51
N ASN A 111 14.72 -3.30 -7.61
CA ASN A 111 14.09 -4.41 -6.90
C ASN A 111 12.89 -5.01 -7.67
N LEU A 112 12.58 -4.50 -8.88
CA LEU A 112 11.34 -4.80 -9.59
C LEU A 112 11.57 -5.47 -10.96
N GLN A 113 12.82 -5.79 -11.32
CA GLN A 113 13.14 -6.31 -12.65
C GLN A 113 12.47 -7.66 -12.95
N HIS A 114 12.20 -8.45 -11.91
CA HIS A 114 11.49 -9.73 -12.03
C HIS A 114 10.01 -9.58 -12.40
N LEU A 115 9.44 -8.36 -12.33
CA LEU A 115 8.09 -8.07 -12.81
C LEU A 115 8.00 -8.11 -14.34
N LYS A 116 9.11 -7.98 -15.05
CA LYS A 116 9.17 -8.01 -16.52
C LYS A 116 8.26 -6.96 -17.19
N TYR A 117 7.96 -5.88 -16.48
CA TYR A 117 7.17 -4.78 -17.03
C TYR A 117 7.85 -4.22 -18.28
N GLY A 118 7.06 -3.83 -19.28
CA GLY A 118 7.55 -3.49 -20.60
C GLY A 118 7.63 -4.66 -21.59
N THR A 119 7.14 -5.86 -21.20
CA THR A 119 7.11 -7.06 -22.03
C THR A 119 5.75 -7.75 -21.95
N SER A 120 5.45 -8.61 -22.93
CA SER A 120 4.24 -9.45 -22.91
C SER A 120 4.21 -10.47 -21.76
N SER A 121 5.32 -10.67 -21.06
CA SER A 121 5.46 -11.56 -19.90
C SER A 121 5.41 -10.81 -18.59
N ALA A 122 4.88 -9.58 -18.57
CA ALA A 122 4.72 -8.79 -17.36
C ALA A 122 3.87 -9.53 -16.32
N GLU A 123 4.35 -9.54 -15.07
CA GLU A 123 3.75 -10.27 -13.97
C GLU A 123 2.61 -9.49 -13.32
N THR A 124 1.58 -10.19 -12.86
CA THR A 124 0.52 -9.65 -11.99
C THR A 124 1.08 -9.42 -10.59
N LEU A 125 0.63 -8.36 -9.93
CA LEU A 125 0.89 -8.10 -8.52
C LEU A 125 -0.38 -8.30 -7.71
N THR A 126 -0.25 -8.85 -6.51
CA THR A 126 -1.34 -8.94 -5.53
C THR A 126 -0.97 -8.14 -4.29
N LEU A 127 -1.85 -7.25 -3.90
CA LEU A 127 -1.80 -6.48 -2.67
C LEU A 127 -2.73 -7.11 -1.65
N SER A 128 -2.22 -7.40 -0.45
CA SER A 128 -3.04 -7.75 0.70
C SER A 128 -2.77 -6.82 1.87
N PHE A 129 -3.80 -6.49 2.64
CA PHE A 129 -3.69 -5.67 3.84
C PHE A 129 -4.91 -5.81 4.73
N TRP A 130 -4.76 -5.47 6.00
CA TRP A 130 -5.85 -5.27 6.94
C TRP A 130 -6.12 -3.78 7.09
N ALA A 131 -7.38 -3.39 7.03
CA ALA A 131 -7.78 -2.01 7.29
C ALA A 131 -9.12 -1.95 8.02
N LYS A 132 -9.38 -0.83 8.70
CA LYS A 132 -10.68 -0.43 9.22
C LYS A 132 -10.85 1.08 9.11
N ALA A 133 -12.09 1.54 9.07
CA ALA A 133 -12.39 2.96 9.05
C ALA A 133 -13.69 3.26 9.81
N THR A 134 -13.77 4.45 10.35
CA THR A 134 -15.02 5.07 10.77
C THR A 134 -15.27 6.26 9.85
N THR A 135 -16.43 6.29 9.23
CA THR A 135 -16.89 7.40 8.38
C THR A 135 -18.26 7.84 8.81
N GLN A 136 -18.72 8.99 8.30
CA GLN A 136 -20.06 9.50 8.59
C GLN A 136 -21.10 9.05 7.54
N GLU A 137 -20.74 8.14 6.66
CA GLU A 137 -21.73 7.50 5.77
C GLU A 137 -22.70 6.66 6.58
N SER A 138 -23.92 6.50 6.07
CA SER A 138 -24.98 5.72 6.74
C SER A 138 -24.61 4.26 6.88
N THR A 139 -23.89 3.72 5.90
CA THR A 139 -23.28 2.39 5.94
C THR A 139 -21.79 2.47 5.58
N ALA A 140 -21.00 1.60 6.15
CA ALA A 140 -19.56 1.57 5.87
C ALA A 140 -19.24 1.23 4.40
N SER A 141 -20.12 0.49 3.72
CA SER A 141 -19.96 0.10 2.31
C SER A 141 -20.16 1.28 1.34
N ASP A 142 -20.81 2.35 1.75
CA ASP A 142 -21.04 3.53 0.91
C ASP A 142 -19.76 4.36 0.76
N ALA A 143 -18.86 4.31 1.75
CA ALA A 143 -17.55 4.92 1.68
C ALA A 143 -16.60 4.08 0.80
N LYS A 144 -16.36 4.55 -0.43
CA LYS A 144 -15.38 3.94 -1.34
C LYS A 144 -14.00 4.54 -1.10
N PHE A 145 -13.02 3.70 -0.83
CA PHE A 145 -11.62 4.08 -0.71
C PHE A 145 -10.85 3.63 -1.95
N SER A 146 -9.78 4.30 -2.26
CA SER A 146 -8.94 3.99 -3.41
C SER A 146 -7.54 3.57 -2.98
N VAL A 147 -7.02 2.55 -3.66
CA VAL A 147 -5.62 2.18 -3.68
C VAL A 147 -5.12 2.22 -5.11
N THR A 148 -4.00 2.89 -5.36
CA THR A 148 -3.45 3.07 -6.70
C THR A 148 -2.02 2.56 -6.78
N LEU A 149 -1.75 1.73 -7.77
CA LEU A 149 -0.40 1.37 -8.18
C LEU A 149 0.02 2.31 -9.30
N ASN A 150 1.12 3.04 -9.08
CA ASN A 150 1.70 3.91 -10.10
C ASN A 150 3.08 3.40 -10.50
N LYS A 151 3.30 3.29 -11.80
CA LYS A 151 4.60 3.03 -12.41
C LYS A 151 5.10 4.36 -13.02
N PRO A 152 5.96 5.13 -12.30
CA PRO A 152 6.36 6.48 -12.73
C PRO A 152 7.46 6.47 -13.79
N ASP A 153 8.23 5.39 -13.89
CA ASP A 153 9.43 5.29 -14.70
C ASP A 153 9.11 5.32 -16.20
N SER A 154 9.97 5.96 -17.02
CA SER A 154 9.78 6.18 -18.45
C SER A 154 8.47 6.96 -18.73
N THR A 155 7.36 6.31 -18.99
CA THR A 155 6.02 6.90 -19.05
C THR A 155 5.25 6.53 -17.80
N ALA A 156 4.70 7.51 -17.10
CA ALA A 156 3.92 7.25 -15.89
C ALA A 156 2.57 6.60 -16.23
N TYR A 157 2.29 5.47 -15.57
CA TYR A 157 1.01 4.79 -15.67
C TYR A 157 0.43 4.52 -14.29
N PHE A 158 -0.90 4.57 -14.18
CA PHE A 158 -1.66 4.48 -12.95
C PHE A 158 -2.75 3.42 -13.09
N LEU A 159 -2.92 2.58 -12.06
CA LEU A 159 -4.05 1.65 -11.95
C LEU A 159 -4.69 1.83 -10.59
N THR A 160 -5.90 2.35 -10.56
CA THR A 160 -6.69 2.57 -9.36
C THR A 160 -7.66 1.42 -9.13
N LYS A 161 -7.73 0.93 -7.89
CA LYS A 161 -8.70 -0.05 -7.41
C LYS A 161 -9.50 0.54 -6.26
N GLU A 162 -10.77 0.17 -6.16
CA GLU A 162 -11.67 0.56 -5.07
C GLU A 162 -11.80 -0.54 -4.03
N TYR A 163 -11.97 -0.14 -2.76
CA TYR A 163 -12.34 -1.04 -1.69
C TYR A 163 -13.29 -0.35 -0.70
N SER A 164 -14.10 -1.13 0.00
CA SER A 164 -15.02 -0.62 1.03
C SER A 164 -15.16 -1.60 2.18
N PHE A 165 -15.61 -1.10 3.31
CA PHE A 165 -15.76 -1.88 4.53
C PHE A 165 -17.18 -2.44 4.64
N ASP A 166 -17.34 -3.55 5.37
CA ASP A 166 -18.66 -4.15 5.63
C ASP A 166 -19.32 -3.49 6.86
N ALA A 167 -18.50 -3.00 7.79
CA ALA A 167 -18.95 -2.29 9.00
C ALA A 167 -17.92 -1.24 9.43
N HIS A 168 -18.39 -0.17 10.10
CA HIS A 168 -17.51 0.83 10.70
C HIS A 168 -16.66 0.21 11.82
N ASP A 169 -15.45 0.73 11.98
CA ASP A 169 -14.48 0.34 13.02
C ASP A 169 -14.22 -1.16 13.14
N THR A 170 -14.40 -1.91 12.04
CA THR A 170 -14.22 -3.35 11.99
C THR A 170 -13.08 -3.72 11.04
N TRP A 171 -12.10 -4.47 11.54
CA TRP A 171 -10.99 -4.94 10.71
C TRP A 171 -11.48 -5.86 9.60
N LYS A 172 -11.07 -5.55 8.37
CA LYS A 172 -11.30 -6.38 7.18
C LYS A 172 -9.99 -6.61 6.45
N LYS A 173 -9.76 -7.84 6.02
CA LYS A 173 -8.67 -8.19 5.10
C LYS A 173 -9.11 -7.89 3.68
N PHE A 174 -8.24 -7.21 2.95
CA PHE A 174 -8.42 -6.93 1.53
C PHE A 174 -7.35 -7.67 0.73
N GLU A 175 -7.75 -8.18 -0.43
CA GLU A 175 -6.88 -8.83 -1.41
C GLU A 175 -7.25 -8.25 -2.78
N ILE A 176 -6.29 -7.58 -3.42
CA ILE A 176 -6.53 -6.80 -4.64
C ILE A 176 -5.43 -7.11 -5.65
N THR A 177 -5.80 -7.53 -6.84
CA THR A 177 -4.86 -7.81 -7.93
C THR A 177 -4.70 -6.62 -8.87
N PHE A 178 -3.49 -6.43 -9.37
CA PHE A 178 -3.10 -5.47 -10.38
C PHE A 178 -2.56 -6.25 -11.58
N SER A 179 -3.45 -6.56 -12.54
CA SER A 179 -3.04 -7.23 -13.78
C SER A 179 -2.32 -6.22 -14.71
N PRO A 180 -1.23 -6.59 -15.38
CA PRO A 180 -0.56 -5.72 -16.35
C PRO A 180 -1.43 -5.39 -17.58
N THR A 181 -2.51 -6.14 -17.83
CA THR A 181 -3.48 -5.91 -18.91
C THR A 181 -4.84 -5.42 -18.42
N GLU A 182 -4.91 -4.92 -17.19
CA GLU A 182 -6.16 -4.44 -16.59
C GLU A 182 -6.82 -3.36 -17.46
N GLY A 183 -8.15 -3.45 -17.61
CA GLY A 183 -8.91 -2.57 -18.51
C GLY A 183 -8.67 -2.87 -20.00
N SER A 184 -8.17 -4.08 -20.34
CA SER A 184 -7.84 -4.48 -21.72
C SER A 184 -6.81 -3.58 -22.39
N THR A 185 -5.89 -2.98 -21.61
CA THR A 185 -4.80 -2.13 -22.11
C THR A 185 -3.50 -2.91 -22.29
N THR A 186 -2.59 -2.35 -23.07
CA THR A 186 -1.22 -2.87 -23.26
C THR A 186 -0.16 -1.92 -22.68
N LEU A 187 -0.56 -0.96 -21.84
CA LEU A 187 0.33 0.09 -21.34
C LEU A 187 1.53 -0.46 -20.57
N ILE A 188 1.30 -1.50 -19.77
CA ILE A 188 2.36 -2.15 -18.97
C ILE A 188 3.12 -3.21 -19.78
N THR A 189 2.48 -3.83 -20.77
CA THR A 189 3.07 -4.93 -21.56
C THR A 189 3.87 -4.47 -22.77
N ASN A 190 3.82 -3.19 -23.13
CA ASN A 190 4.65 -2.61 -24.20
C ASN A 190 5.92 -1.94 -23.63
N SER A 191 6.86 -1.58 -24.48
CA SER A 191 8.16 -1.01 -24.08
C SER A 191 8.08 0.25 -23.20
N ALA A 192 7.04 1.08 -23.36
CA ALA A 192 6.82 2.25 -22.51
C ALA A 192 6.42 1.89 -21.09
N GLY A 193 5.95 0.65 -20.85
CA GLY A 193 5.65 0.09 -19.54
C GLY A 193 6.89 -0.37 -18.76
N ALA A 194 8.08 -0.37 -19.36
CA ALA A 194 9.30 -0.87 -18.72
C ALA A 194 9.66 -0.10 -17.45
N ILE A 195 10.29 -0.79 -16.51
CA ILE A 195 10.92 -0.23 -15.32
C ILE A 195 12.43 -0.30 -15.51
N THR A 196 13.13 0.84 -15.44
CA THR A 196 14.58 0.95 -15.60
C THR A 196 15.28 0.28 -14.42
N ASN A 197 16.40 -0.41 -14.66
CA ASN A 197 17.18 -1.03 -13.60
C ASN A 197 18.12 -0.01 -12.93
N ASP A 198 17.59 0.84 -12.07
CA ASP A 198 18.34 1.85 -11.33
C ASP A 198 17.85 2.00 -9.88
N THR A 199 18.38 3.00 -9.16
CA THR A 199 18.00 3.33 -7.78
C THR A 199 16.81 4.29 -7.69
N GLY A 200 16.24 4.68 -8.83
CA GLY A 200 15.02 5.49 -8.90
C GLY A 200 13.79 4.73 -8.41
N VAL A 201 12.64 5.39 -8.51
CA VAL A 201 11.38 4.78 -8.12
C VAL A 201 10.77 4.05 -9.30
N GLY A 202 10.62 2.73 -9.18
CA GLY A 202 9.94 1.91 -10.18
C GLY A 202 8.44 1.77 -9.95
N LEU A 203 7.98 1.77 -8.69
CA LEU A 203 6.57 1.74 -8.34
C LEU A 203 6.28 2.63 -7.14
N HIS A 204 5.06 3.18 -7.10
CA HIS A 204 4.44 3.72 -5.89
C HIS A 204 3.16 2.94 -5.57
N LEU A 205 2.93 2.70 -4.29
CA LEU A 205 1.65 2.22 -3.77
C LEU A 205 1.00 3.36 -2.98
N TYR A 206 -0.13 3.88 -3.46
CA TYR A 206 -0.88 4.99 -2.85
C TYR A 206 -2.14 4.48 -2.15
N PHE A 207 -2.47 5.05 -0.98
CA PHE A 207 -3.78 4.94 -0.33
C PHE A 207 -4.36 6.34 -0.20
N ALA A 208 -5.50 6.59 -0.85
CA ALA A 208 -6.11 7.89 -0.98
C ALA A 208 -7.18 8.15 0.09
N PHE A 209 -7.26 9.39 0.56
CA PHE A 209 -8.20 9.86 1.59
C PHE A 209 -9.17 10.92 1.09
N GLY A 210 -8.79 11.69 0.07
CA GLY A 210 -9.61 12.72 -0.56
C GLY A 210 -8.79 13.44 -1.61
N ASN A 211 -9.22 13.35 -2.88
CA ASN A 211 -8.51 13.94 -4.01
C ASN A 211 -9.50 14.69 -4.90
N GLY A 212 -9.06 15.83 -5.41
CA GLY A 212 -9.84 16.65 -6.34
C GLY A 212 -9.86 16.06 -7.74
N SER A 213 -10.70 16.64 -8.60
CA SER A 213 -10.98 16.12 -9.94
C SER A 213 -9.78 16.01 -10.86
N ASN A 214 -8.69 16.74 -10.60
CA ASN A 214 -7.46 16.64 -11.39
C ASN A 214 -6.63 15.37 -11.06
N PHE A 215 -7.02 14.63 -10.02
CA PHE A 215 -6.31 13.44 -9.53
C PHE A 215 -7.24 12.24 -9.33
N THR A 216 -8.41 12.27 -9.99
CA THR A 216 -9.39 11.18 -9.93
C THR A 216 -9.80 10.75 -11.32
N GLY A 217 -9.86 9.45 -11.54
CA GLY A 217 -10.24 8.85 -12.82
C GLY A 217 -10.99 7.53 -12.69
N ALA A 218 -11.03 6.78 -13.78
CA ALA A 218 -11.69 5.49 -13.82
C ALA A 218 -10.92 4.44 -13.03
N ALA A 219 -11.62 3.65 -12.21
CA ALA A 219 -11.04 2.47 -11.59
C ALA A 219 -10.92 1.30 -12.58
N ASN A 220 -10.06 0.32 -12.24
CA ASN A 220 -9.90 -0.96 -12.95
C ASN A 220 -9.41 -0.83 -14.41
N THR A 221 -8.65 0.21 -14.71
CA THR A 221 -7.98 0.34 -16.01
C THR A 221 -6.66 1.11 -15.84
N TRP A 222 -5.62 0.70 -16.57
CA TRP A 222 -4.38 1.46 -16.63
C TRP A 222 -4.59 2.73 -17.45
N THR A 223 -4.15 3.87 -16.90
CA THR A 223 -4.20 5.19 -17.53
C THR A 223 -2.86 5.90 -17.44
N SER A 224 -2.68 6.98 -18.20
CA SER A 224 -1.56 7.92 -18.09
C SER A 224 -1.96 9.25 -17.45
N ASP A 225 -3.17 9.37 -16.91
CA ASP A 225 -3.81 10.65 -16.59
C ASP A 225 -3.39 11.25 -15.23
N GLY A 226 -2.62 10.52 -14.42
CA GLY A 226 -2.12 11.03 -13.14
C GLY A 226 -3.08 10.83 -11.98
N ASP A 227 -4.00 9.87 -12.10
CA ASP A 227 -5.04 9.60 -11.12
C ASP A 227 -4.50 8.88 -9.88
N TYR A 228 -4.76 9.43 -8.70
CA TYR A 228 -4.41 8.81 -7.42
C TYR A 228 -5.59 8.10 -6.76
N ALA A 229 -6.81 8.34 -7.25
CA ALA A 229 -8.04 7.77 -6.73
C ALA A 229 -9.10 7.60 -7.82
N SER A 230 -10.17 6.87 -7.51
CA SER A 230 -11.34 6.80 -8.37
C SER A 230 -12.22 8.05 -8.22
N THR A 231 -13.05 8.32 -9.23
CA THR A 231 -14.08 9.37 -9.14
C THR A 231 -15.15 9.08 -8.11
N ASN A 232 -15.27 7.82 -7.63
CA ASN A 232 -16.23 7.40 -6.62
C ASN A 232 -15.68 7.46 -5.19
N GLN A 233 -14.46 7.98 -5.00
CA GLN A 233 -13.83 7.97 -3.69
C GLN A 233 -14.64 8.73 -2.64
N HIS A 234 -14.67 8.18 -1.42
CA HIS A 234 -15.15 8.88 -0.24
C HIS A 234 -14.16 9.97 0.19
N ASN A 235 -14.66 11.14 0.57
CA ASN A 235 -13.84 12.19 1.18
C ASN A 235 -13.70 11.91 2.69
N LEU A 236 -12.60 11.27 3.10
CA LEU A 236 -12.33 11.02 4.53
C LEU A 236 -12.22 12.32 5.32
N LEU A 237 -11.75 13.43 4.71
CA LEU A 237 -11.54 14.72 5.38
C LEU A 237 -12.85 15.45 5.69
N ALA A 238 -13.99 14.99 5.19
CA ALA A 238 -15.28 15.68 5.35
C ALA A 238 -15.72 15.85 6.81
N ASN A 239 -15.20 15.06 7.76
CA ASN A 239 -15.61 15.10 9.15
C ASN A 239 -14.48 14.74 10.12
N THR A 240 -14.34 15.49 11.22
CA THR A 240 -13.31 15.25 12.25
C THR A 240 -13.53 13.97 13.07
N SER A 241 -14.68 13.33 12.97
CA SER A 241 -14.94 12.01 13.55
C SER A 241 -14.43 10.86 12.67
N ASN A 242 -14.05 11.15 11.42
CA ASN A 242 -13.54 10.16 10.49
C ASN A 242 -12.10 9.73 10.85
N ASN A 243 -11.87 8.45 10.72
CA ASN A 243 -10.55 7.86 10.88
C ASN A 243 -10.38 6.64 10.00
N TRP A 244 -9.11 6.28 9.78
CA TRP A 244 -8.75 5.13 8.96
C TRP A 244 -7.49 4.48 9.51
N TYR A 245 -7.41 3.15 9.45
CA TYR A 245 -6.30 2.35 9.94
C TYR A 245 -5.86 1.34 8.92
N ILE A 246 -4.56 1.03 8.89
CA ILE A 246 -4.01 -0.01 8.03
C ILE A 246 -2.86 -0.75 8.71
N THR A 247 -2.76 -2.04 8.43
CA THR A 247 -1.63 -2.89 8.84
C THR A 247 -1.49 -4.11 7.95
N GLY A 248 -0.38 -4.85 8.09
CA GLY A 248 -0.14 -6.08 7.35
C GLY A 248 -0.12 -5.86 5.83
N VAL A 249 0.44 -4.75 5.36
CA VAL A 249 0.50 -4.42 3.93
C VAL A 249 1.56 -5.27 3.25
N GLN A 250 1.15 -6.08 2.31
CA GLN A 250 2.00 -6.93 1.48
C GLN A 250 1.66 -6.77 0.01
N LEU A 251 2.65 -6.43 -0.79
CA LEU A 251 2.59 -6.43 -2.25
C LEU A 251 3.53 -7.50 -2.77
N GLU A 252 3.03 -8.47 -3.49
CA GLU A 252 3.79 -9.64 -3.95
C GLU A 252 3.48 -9.99 -5.39
N VAL A 253 4.37 -10.71 -6.04
CA VAL A 253 4.17 -11.21 -7.40
C VAL A 253 3.23 -12.41 -7.38
N GLY A 254 2.27 -12.42 -8.29
CA GLY A 254 1.26 -13.46 -8.45
C GLY A 254 -0.15 -12.90 -8.47
N ASP A 255 -1.11 -13.76 -8.69
CA ASP A 255 -2.55 -13.46 -8.78
C ASP A 255 -3.34 -13.83 -7.52
N GLN A 256 -2.65 -14.30 -6.47
CA GLN A 256 -3.24 -14.69 -5.19
C GLN A 256 -2.42 -14.16 -4.03
N ALA A 257 -3.11 -13.68 -2.99
CA ALA A 257 -2.47 -13.27 -1.75
C ALA A 257 -2.01 -14.50 -0.96
N THR A 258 -0.81 -14.41 -0.42
CA THR A 258 -0.29 -15.40 0.53
C THR A 258 -0.30 -14.83 1.95
N ASP A 259 0.04 -15.65 2.95
CA ASP A 259 0.16 -15.19 4.33
C ASP A 259 1.21 -14.08 4.45
N PHE A 260 0.93 -13.11 5.33
CA PHE A 260 1.83 -11.98 5.57
C PHE A 260 3.24 -12.45 5.96
N GLU A 261 4.25 -11.90 5.30
CA GLU A 261 5.65 -12.22 5.56
C GLU A 261 6.15 -11.51 6.84
N HIS A 262 6.18 -12.25 7.94
CA HIS A 262 6.72 -11.77 9.20
C HIS A 262 8.25 -11.87 9.22
N LEU A 263 8.92 -10.72 9.04
CA LEU A 263 10.37 -10.65 9.17
C LEU A 263 10.78 -10.45 10.65
N PRO A 264 11.94 -10.98 11.08
CA PRO A 264 12.56 -10.59 12.35
C PRO A 264 12.71 -9.07 12.43
N HIS A 265 12.56 -8.51 13.64
CA HIS A 265 12.55 -7.05 13.83
C HIS A 265 13.86 -6.38 13.36
N ASP A 266 15.00 -6.99 13.65
CA ASP A 266 16.33 -6.53 13.25
C ASP A 266 16.48 -6.46 11.74
N VAL A 267 16.03 -7.47 11.01
CA VAL A 267 16.05 -7.52 9.54
C VAL A 267 15.20 -6.39 8.96
N GLN A 268 13.98 -6.22 9.49
CA GLN A 268 13.08 -5.17 9.00
C GLN A 268 13.59 -3.77 9.35
N LEU A 269 14.18 -3.59 10.54
CA LEU A 269 14.82 -2.32 10.93
C LEU A 269 15.99 -1.98 10.00
N GLN A 270 16.85 -2.94 9.66
CA GLN A 270 17.95 -2.73 8.71
C GLN A 270 17.44 -2.30 7.32
N ARG A 271 16.35 -2.90 6.82
CA ARG A 271 15.70 -2.49 5.56
C ARG A 271 15.21 -1.03 5.64
N CYS A 272 14.68 -0.59 6.78
CA CYS A 272 14.28 0.80 7.00
C CYS A 272 15.50 1.73 7.09
N GLN A 273 16.55 1.33 7.81
CA GLN A 273 17.77 2.10 8.03
C GLN A 273 18.58 2.34 6.74
N ARG A 274 18.43 1.53 5.71
CA ARG A 274 18.95 1.82 4.38
C ARG A 274 18.49 3.19 3.85
N TYR A 275 17.31 3.65 4.25
CA TYR A 275 16.70 4.90 3.77
C TYR A 275 16.72 6.02 4.82
N TYR A 276 16.70 5.66 6.07
CA TYR A 276 16.77 6.62 7.18
C TYR A 276 17.23 5.92 8.44
N GLN A 277 18.23 6.51 9.07
CA GLN A 277 18.75 6.09 10.36
C GLN A 277 18.78 7.27 11.32
N LYS A 278 18.12 7.12 12.47
CA LYS A 278 18.27 8.05 13.58
C LYS A 278 19.44 7.60 14.44
N LEU A 279 20.52 8.37 14.40
CA LEU A 279 21.65 8.17 15.31
C LEU A 279 21.32 8.85 16.64
N SER A 280 21.26 8.08 17.74
CA SER A 280 21.21 8.63 19.08
C SER A 280 22.65 9.04 19.42
N GLY A 281 23.02 10.31 19.17
CA GLY A 281 24.28 10.86 19.61
C GLY A 281 24.15 11.35 21.07
N ALA A 282 24.82 10.71 22.00
CA ALA A 282 25.33 11.41 23.16
C ALA A 282 26.64 12.09 22.71
N TYR A 283 26.66 13.40 22.59
CA TYR A 283 27.88 14.20 22.60
C TYR A 283 28.04 14.81 23.98
#